data_2e0fbae44e3aa7f0e992c720d9e5d1fc
#
_entry.id   2e0fbae44e3aa7f0e992c720d9e5d1fc
#
_cell.length_a   1.000
_cell.length_b   1.000
_cell.length_c   1.000
_cell.angle_alpha   90.00
_cell.angle_beta   90.00
_cell.angle_gamma   90.00
#
_symmetry.space_group_name_H-M   'P 1'
#
loop_
_entity.id
_entity.type
_entity.pdbx_description
1 polymer ?
#
loop_
_entity_poly.entity_id
_entity_poly.type
_entity_poly.pdbx_seq_one_letter_code
_entity_poly.pdbx_strand_id
1 'polypeptide(L)'
;KGKVNRKVFQVTVPTGRLVPPGIGLQVDGGKAQKLDYVICFPDRCVAEVPLTDTLVASFKKGNNLTLTSVNFQNQPNPIKITLTGFSGAYDGPPLQQSDLEDRQKKLQEFVSKNNEDFAKKLKEEQDKAKAAN
;
A
#
# COMPACT_ATOMS: atom_id res chain seq x y z
N LYS A 1 3.72 -25.19 -2.34
CA LYS A 1 4.98 -24.76 -2.97
C LYS A 1 5.03 -25.32 -4.38
N GLY A 2 4.79 -24.45 -5.39
CA GLY A 2 4.82 -24.86 -6.80
C GLY A 2 6.25 -25.06 -7.31
N LYS A 3 6.39 -25.82 -8.38
CA LYS A 3 7.67 -26.05 -9.06
C LYS A 3 8.17 -24.82 -9.83
N VAL A 4 7.35 -23.78 -9.99
CA VAL A 4 7.66 -22.56 -10.75
C VAL A 4 7.80 -21.39 -9.79
N ASN A 5 8.98 -20.77 -9.76
CA ASN A 5 9.23 -19.56 -8.99
C ASN A 5 8.90 -18.34 -9.88
N ARG A 6 7.69 -17.81 -9.74
CA ARG A 6 7.22 -16.67 -10.52
C ARG A 6 7.04 -15.46 -9.61
N LYS A 7 7.72 -14.36 -9.94
CA LYS A 7 7.61 -13.10 -9.25
C LYS A 7 6.74 -12.16 -10.06
N VAL A 8 5.75 -11.56 -9.43
CA VAL A 8 4.80 -10.63 -10.06
C VAL A 8 4.68 -9.39 -9.20
N PHE A 9 4.72 -8.23 -9.83
CA PHE A 9 4.38 -6.96 -9.19
C PHE A 9 2.92 -6.65 -9.48
N GLN A 10 2.13 -6.50 -8.45
CA GLN A 10 0.69 -6.30 -8.53
C GLN A 10 0.29 -4.98 -7.89
N VAL A 11 -0.56 -4.23 -8.59
CA VAL A 11 -1.09 -2.95 -8.12
C VAL A 11 -2.61 -3.02 -8.12
N THR A 12 -3.21 -2.64 -7.01
CA THR A 12 -4.66 -2.54 -6.85
C THR A 12 -5.07 -1.08 -6.74
N VAL A 13 -6.01 -0.66 -7.58
CA VAL A 13 -6.55 0.70 -7.57
C VAL A 13 -8.07 0.65 -7.51
N PRO A 14 -8.73 1.74 -7.02
CA PRO A 14 -10.19 1.82 -7.06
C PRO A 14 -10.73 1.75 -8.49
N THR A 15 -11.98 1.32 -8.65
CA THR A 15 -12.67 1.35 -9.93
C THR A 15 -12.84 2.80 -10.45
N GLY A 16 -13.27 2.94 -11.68
CA GLY A 16 -13.39 4.27 -12.31
C GLY A 16 -12.11 4.70 -13.01
N ARG A 17 -11.27 3.75 -13.41
CA ARG A 17 -10.04 3.99 -14.18
C ARG A 17 -10.19 3.55 -15.62
N LEU A 18 -9.53 4.25 -16.53
CA LEU A 18 -9.45 3.82 -17.91
C LEU A 18 -8.52 2.63 -18.06
N VAL A 19 -9.04 1.56 -18.64
CA VAL A 19 -8.28 0.30 -18.79
C VAL A 19 -7.21 0.38 -19.89
N PRO A 20 -7.49 0.94 -21.08
CA PRO A 20 -6.50 0.92 -22.18
C PRO A 20 -5.16 1.58 -21.86
N PRO A 21 -5.09 2.75 -21.17
CA PRO A 21 -3.80 3.33 -20.80
C PRO A 21 -3.04 2.55 -19.73
N GLY A 22 -3.72 1.68 -18.97
CA GLY A 22 -3.10 0.94 -17.88
C GLY A 22 -2.60 1.83 -16.75
N ILE A 23 -1.60 1.34 -16.02
CA ILE A 23 -0.93 2.09 -14.97
C ILE A 23 0.52 2.34 -15.40
N GLY A 24 0.96 3.59 -15.35
CA GLY A 24 2.36 3.95 -15.59
C GLY A 24 3.20 3.71 -14.34
N LEU A 25 4.27 2.95 -14.46
CA LEU A 25 5.23 2.71 -13.39
C LEU A 25 6.54 3.43 -13.73
N GLN A 26 7.00 4.29 -12.82
CA GLN A 26 8.19 5.10 -13.02
C GLN A 26 9.03 5.13 -11.74
N VAL A 27 10.33 4.89 -11.87
CA VAL A 27 11.27 4.94 -10.75
C VAL A 27 12.11 6.22 -10.90
N ASP A 28 12.04 7.12 -9.92
CA ASP A 28 12.83 8.36 -9.82
C ASP A 28 12.81 9.25 -11.09
N GLY A 29 11.70 9.29 -11.81
CA GLY A 29 11.62 10.09 -13.05
C GLY A 29 12.30 9.44 -14.26
N GLY A 30 12.67 8.16 -14.18
CA GLY A 30 13.18 7.40 -15.29
C GLY A 30 12.10 7.01 -16.31
N LYS A 31 12.40 6.08 -17.18
CA LYS A 31 11.46 5.62 -18.22
C LYS A 31 10.23 4.96 -17.58
N ALA A 32 9.04 5.40 -17.96
CA ALA A 32 7.80 4.80 -17.49
C ALA A 32 7.54 3.45 -18.18
N GLN A 33 7.07 2.48 -17.39
CA GLN A 33 6.65 1.18 -17.86
C GLN A 33 5.13 1.05 -17.69
N LYS A 34 4.46 0.48 -18.69
CA LYS A 34 3.02 0.26 -18.62
C LYS A 34 2.70 -1.05 -17.91
N LEU A 35 1.77 -0.99 -16.96
CA LEU A 35 1.17 -2.16 -16.35
C LEU A 35 -0.23 -2.32 -16.89
N ASP A 36 -0.54 -3.49 -17.44
CA ASP A 36 -1.87 -3.80 -17.94
C ASP A 36 -2.78 -4.29 -16.82
N TYR A 37 -4.05 -3.86 -16.87
CA TYR A 37 -5.07 -4.39 -15.97
C TYR A 37 -5.38 -5.85 -16.32
N VAL A 38 -5.45 -6.68 -15.30
CA VAL A 38 -5.75 -8.11 -15.44
C VAL A 38 -7.20 -8.39 -15.17
N ILE A 39 -7.76 -7.77 -14.15
CA ILE A 39 -9.15 -7.96 -13.73
C ILE A 39 -9.65 -6.71 -12.99
N CYS A 40 -10.93 -6.42 -13.15
CA CYS A 40 -11.64 -5.42 -12.36
C CYS A 40 -12.79 -6.07 -11.60
N PHE A 41 -12.87 -5.78 -10.33
CA PHE A 41 -13.98 -6.12 -9.45
C PHE A 41 -14.92 -4.90 -9.32
N PRO A 42 -16.08 -5.04 -8.69
CA PRO A 42 -16.99 -3.90 -8.51
C PRO A 42 -16.38 -2.71 -7.75
N ASP A 43 -15.41 -2.97 -6.86
CA ASP A 43 -14.79 -1.96 -6.00
C ASP A 43 -13.33 -1.64 -6.34
N ARG A 44 -12.67 -2.47 -7.17
CA ARG A 44 -11.24 -2.30 -7.45
C ARG A 44 -10.83 -2.94 -8.77
N CYS A 45 -9.73 -2.44 -9.32
CA CYS A 45 -9.05 -3.04 -10.47
C CYS A 45 -7.62 -3.42 -10.11
N VAL A 46 -7.14 -4.50 -10.69
CA VAL A 46 -5.81 -5.06 -10.42
C VAL A 46 -4.99 -5.06 -11.71
N ALA A 47 -3.80 -4.50 -11.64
CA ALA A 47 -2.81 -4.52 -12.71
C ALA A 47 -1.59 -5.32 -12.29
N GLU A 48 -0.97 -6.02 -13.21
CA GLU A 48 0.20 -6.85 -12.96
C GLU A 48 1.28 -6.66 -14.01
N VAL A 49 2.52 -6.88 -13.59
CA VAL A 49 3.67 -6.98 -14.48
C VAL A 49 4.63 -8.03 -13.91
N PRO A 50 5.28 -8.84 -14.78
CA PRO A 50 6.32 -9.74 -14.29
C PRO A 50 7.44 -8.95 -13.60
N LEU A 51 7.82 -9.36 -12.42
CA LEU A 51 8.90 -8.74 -11.65
C LEU A 51 10.23 -9.32 -12.10
N THR A 52 10.82 -8.71 -13.13
CA THR A 52 12.11 -9.11 -13.68
C THR A 52 13.26 -8.68 -12.78
N ASP A 53 14.41 -9.30 -12.92
CA ASP A 53 15.60 -8.94 -12.16
C ASP A 53 16.02 -7.49 -12.42
N THR A 54 15.83 -6.99 -13.65
CA THR A 54 16.07 -5.60 -14.01
C THR A 54 15.16 -4.65 -13.24
N LEU A 55 13.87 -4.99 -13.12
CA LEU A 55 12.90 -4.19 -12.39
C LEU A 55 13.20 -4.20 -10.87
N VAL A 56 13.56 -5.36 -10.33
CA VAL A 56 14.00 -5.50 -8.93
C VAL A 56 15.21 -4.63 -8.66
N ALA A 57 16.20 -4.66 -9.54
CA ALA A 57 17.40 -3.82 -9.42
C ALA A 57 17.07 -2.32 -9.43
N SER A 58 16.12 -1.90 -10.27
CA SER A 58 15.64 -0.52 -10.31
C SER A 58 14.98 -0.12 -8.98
N PHE A 59 14.18 -0.99 -8.40
CA PHE A 59 13.53 -0.74 -7.10
C PHE A 59 14.54 -0.66 -5.97
N LYS A 60 15.59 -1.48 -5.99
CA LYS A 60 16.65 -1.47 -4.98
C LYS A 60 17.49 -0.20 -5.01
N LYS A 61 17.73 0.34 -6.21
CA LYS A 61 18.54 1.55 -6.42
C LYS A 61 17.71 2.84 -6.31
N GLY A 62 16.41 2.75 -6.54
CA GLY A 62 15.52 3.91 -6.58
C GLY A 62 15.16 4.44 -5.20
N ASN A 63 14.75 5.69 -5.16
CA ASN A 63 14.28 6.35 -3.93
C ASN A 63 12.75 6.40 -3.87
N ASN A 64 12.11 6.62 -5.02
CA ASN A 64 10.66 6.75 -5.12
C ASN A 64 10.12 6.00 -6.33
N LEU A 65 8.94 5.41 -6.14
CA LEU A 65 8.17 4.77 -7.19
C LEU A 65 6.93 5.62 -7.44
N THR A 66 6.67 6.00 -8.68
CA THR A 66 5.46 6.71 -9.07
C THR A 66 4.57 5.80 -9.89
N LEU A 67 3.34 5.60 -9.43
CA LEU A 67 2.30 4.84 -10.13
C LEU A 67 1.24 5.80 -10.59
N THR A 68 1.01 5.90 -11.90
CA THR A 68 0.04 6.80 -12.49
C THR A 68 -1.08 6.02 -13.15
N SER A 69 -2.27 6.13 -12.61
CA SER A 69 -3.49 5.63 -13.24
C SER A 69 -4.25 6.78 -13.90
N VAL A 70 -5.10 6.46 -14.87
CA VAL A 70 -5.93 7.46 -15.56
C VAL A 70 -7.39 7.23 -15.17
N ASN A 71 -8.06 8.26 -14.65
CA ASN A 71 -9.46 8.16 -14.27
C ASN A 71 -10.38 8.24 -15.49
N PHE A 72 -11.68 8.03 -15.28
CA PHE A 72 -12.67 8.07 -16.35
C PHE A 72 -12.84 9.46 -16.99
N GLN A 73 -12.34 10.51 -16.33
CA GLN A 73 -12.29 11.87 -16.89
C GLN A 73 -11.03 12.13 -17.71
N ASN A 74 -10.25 11.08 -18.01
CA ASN A 74 -8.99 11.14 -18.75
C ASN A 74 -7.91 11.98 -18.05
N GLN A 75 -7.94 12.04 -16.73
CA GLN A 75 -6.96 12.76 -15.93
C GLN A 75 -5.98 11.78 -15.27
N PRO A 76 -4.67 12.06 -15.30
CA PRO A 76 -3.68 11.23 -14.61
C PRO A 76 -3.75 11.40 -13.08
N ASN A 77 -3.68 10.31 -12.36
CA ASN A 77 -3.63 10.28 -10.90
C ASN A 77 -2.32 9.64 -10.45
N PRO A 78 -1.23 10.40 -10.33
CA PRO A 78 0.04 9.87 -9.86
C PRO A 78 0.02 9.63 -8.35
N ILE A 79 0.57 8.49 -7.94
CA ILE A 79 0.79 8.14 -6.54
C ILE A 79 2.28 7.88 -6.36
N LYS A 80 2.89 8.58 -5.42
CA LYS A 80 4.31 8.45 -5.12
C LYS A 80 4.51 7.59 -3.89
N ILE A 81 5.31 6.54 -4.02
CA ILE A 81 5.61 5.58 -2.96
C ILE A 81 7.11 5.57 -2.72
N THR A 82 7.52 5.65 -1.45
CA THR A 82 8.93 5.54 -1.10
C THR A 82 9.42 4.10 -1.30
N LEU A 83 10.63 3.96 -1.85
CA LEU A 83 11.33 2.68 -1.96
C LEU A 83 12.30 2.44 -0.81
N THR A 84 12.29 3.32 0.19
CA THR A 84 13.10 3.17 1.41
C THR A 84 12.73 1.86 2.11
N GLY A 85 13.73 1.02 2.35
CA GLY A 85 13.54 -0.29 2.98
C GLY A 85 13.18 -1.42 2.02
N PHE A 86 12.99 -1.14 0.73
CA PHE A 86 12.67 -2.19 -0.26
C PHE A 86 13.75 -3.26 -0.34
N SER A 87 15.01 -2.87 -0.46
CA SER A 87 16.14 -3.83 -0.52
C SER A 87 16.17 -4.73 0.70
N GLY A 88 16.05 -4.16 1.89
CA GLY A 88 16.05 -4.93 3.13
C GLY A 88 14.88 -5.90 3.22
N ALA A 89 13.70 -5.46 2.78
CA ALA A 89 12.52 -6.31 2.79
C ALA A 89 12.59 -7.44 1.74
N TYR A 90 13.11 -7.12 0.56
CA TYR A 90 13.23 -8.09 -0.55
C TYR A 90 14.29 -9.15 -0.27
N ASP A 91 15.46 -8.74 0.23
CA ASP A 91 16.58 -9.63 0.52
C ASP A 91 16.47 -10.30 1.92
N GLY A 92 15.58 -9.78 2.76
CA GLY A 92 15.36 -10.31 4.10
C GLY A 92 14.52 -11.59 4.12
N PRO A 93 14.38 -12.22 5.28
CA PRO A 93 13.53 -13.40 5.42
C PRO A 93 12.07 -13.04 5.23
N PRO A 94 11.24 -13.97 4.70
CA PRO A 94 9.80 -13.74 4.56
C PRO A 94 9.17 -13.57 5.95
N LEU A 95 8.08 -12.79 5.99
CA LEU A 95 7.29 -12.63 7.21
C LEU A 95 6.74 -13.99 7.66
N GLN A 96 6.96 -14.31 8.92
CA GLN A 96 6.38 -15.50 9.53
C GLN A 96 4.96 -15.23 10.02
N GLN A 97 4.17 -16.27 10.16
CA GLN A 97 2.82 -16.16 10.72
C GLN A 97 2.83 -15.49 12.10
N SER A 98 3.82 -15.86 12.93
CA SER A 98 4.04 -15.28 14.25
C SER A 98 4.27 -13.76 14.20
N ASP A 99 5.03 -13.27 13.22
CA ASP A 99 5.30 -11.84 13.05
C ASP A 99 4.02 -11.06 12.71
N LEU A 100 3.16 -11.63 11.88
CA LEU A 100 1.86 -11.05 11.55
C LEU A 100 0.93 -11.01 12.76
N GLU A 101 0.90 -12.07 13.54
CA GLU A 101 0.12 -12.15 14.78
C GLU A 101 0.59 -11.13 15.81
N ASP A 102 1.90 -10.98 15.98
CA ASP A 102 2.50 -9.98 16.87
C ASP A 102 2.15 -8.55 16.46
N ARG A 103 2.19 -8.27 15.15
CA ARG A 103 1.80 -6.96 14.61
C ARG A 103 0.32 -6.66 14.85
N GLN A 104 -0.54 -7.63 14.62
CA GLN A 104 -1.98 -7.49 14.88
C GLN A 104 -2.25 -7.25 16.36
N LYS A 105 -1.58 -8.00 17.23
CA LYS A 105 -1.70 -7.85 18.68
C LYS A 105 -1.26 -6.47 19.15
N LYS A 106 -0.12 -5.97 18.68
CA LYS A 106 0.38 -4.64 19.00
C LYS A 106 -0.57 -3.53 18.53
N LEU A 107 -1.11 -3.68 17.32
CA LEU A 107 -2.09 -2.74 16.79
C LEU A 107 -3.36 -2.72 17.64
N GLN A 108 -3.84 -3.90 18.03
CA GLN A 108 -5.05 -4.04 18.85
C GLN A 108 -4.85 -3.45 20.25
N GLU A 109 -3.69 -3.67 20.86
CA GLU A 109 -3.32 -3.06 22.14
C GLU A 109 -3.27 -1.52 22.05
N PHE A 110 -2.69 -1.00 20.97
CA PHE A 110 -2.63 0.44 20.71
C PHE A 110 -4.02 1.06 20.58
N VAL A 111 -4.91 0.42 19.81
CA VAL A 111 -6.30 0.89 19.63
C VAL A 111 -7.07 0.83 20.96
N SER A 112 -6.93 -0.24 21.73
CA SER A 112 -7.58 -0.39 23.03
C SER A 112 -7.13 0.69 24.00
N LYS A 113 -5.83 0.98 24.06
CA LYS A 113 -5.27 2.03 24.91
C LYS A 113 -5.81 3.42 24.52
N ASN A 114 -5.88 3.73 23.24
CA ASN A 114 -6.44 4.99 22.77
C ASN A 114 -7.91 5.13 23.11
N ASN A 115 -8.68 4.06 23.03
CA ASN A 115 -10.09 4.05 23.40
C ASN A 115 -10.29 4.28 24.89
N GLU A 116 -9.46 3.68 25.74
CA GLU A 116 -9.47 3.89 27.19
C GLU A 116 -9.14 5.34 27.55
N ASP A 117 -8.10 5.91 26.94
CA ASP A 117 -7.69 7.29 27.18
C ASP A 117 -8.79 8.27 26.74
N PHE A 118 -9.44 8.01 25.61
CA PHE A 118 -10.56 8.82 25.12
C PHE A 118 -11.76 8.74 26.06
N ALA A 119 -12.10 7.56 26.56
CA ALA A 119 -13.19 7.37 27.51
C ALA A 119 -12.93 8.10 28.83
N LYS A 120 -11.69 8.09 29.32
CA LYS A 120 -11.29 8.86 30.52
C LYS A 120 -11.47 10.36 30.33
N LYS A 121 -11.01 10.89 29.19
CA LYS A 121 -11.15 12.32 28.87
C LYS A 121 -12.60 12.75 28.79
N LEU A 122 -13.46 11.97 28.16
CA LEU A 122 -14.89 12.22 28.10
C LEU A 122 -15.51 12.28 29.48
N LYS A 123 -15.18 11.34 30.36
CA LYS A 123 -15.67 11.29 31.72
C LYS A 123 -15.23 12.50 32.52
N GLU A 124 -13.95 12.89 32.40
CA GLU A 124 -13.43 14.08 33.10
C GLU A 124 -14.14 15.36 32.66
N GLU A 125 -14.39 15.52 31.36
CA GLU A 125 -15.13 16.67 30.83
C GLU A 125 -16.58 16.69 31.29
N GLN A 126 -17.25 15.54 31.32
CA GLN A 126 -18.62 15.44 31.86
C GLN A 126 -18.70 15.78 33.35
N ASP A 127 -17.74 15.32 34.13
CA ASP A 127 -17.66 15.61 35.55
C ASP A 127 -17.41 17.11 35.80
N LYS A 128 -16.55 17.76 35.00
CA LYS A 128 -16.34 19.22 35.07
C LYS A 128 -17.58 19.98 34.68
N ALA A 129 -18.31 19.56 33.67
CA ALA A 129 -19.56 20.19 33.25
C ALA A 129 -20.64 20.08 34.33
N LYS A 130 -20.72 18.95 35.03
CA LYS A 130 -21.63 18.76 36.16
C LYS A 130 -21.25 19.61 37.38
N ALA A 131 -19.96 19.79 37.63
CA ALA A 131 -19.48 20.61 38.75
C ALA A 131 -19.66 22.12 38.51
N ALA A 132 -19.75 22.55 37.23
CA ALA A 132 -19.97 23.94 36.85
C ALA A 132 -21.44 24.39 36.98
N ASN A 133 -22.36 23.46 37.11
CA ASN A 133 -23.78 23.71 37.34
C ASN A 133 -24.09 23.58 38.83
#